data_9d4752566c16266530dafb98baa7c4a3
#
_entry.id   9d4752566c16266530dafb98baa7c4a3
#
_cell.length_a   1.000
_cell.length_b   1.000
_cell.length_c   1.000
_cell.angle_alpha   90.00
_cell.angle_beta   90.00
_cell.angle_gamma   90.00
#
_symmetry.space_group_name_H-M   'P 1'
#
loop_
_entity.id
_entity.type
_entity.pdbx_description
1 polymer ?
#
loop_
_entity_poly.entity_id
_entity_poly.type
_entity_poly.pdbx_seq_one_letter_code
_entity_poly.pdbx_strand_id
1 'polypeptide(L)'
;MFRLRLALLALLLSPFASISPAEAHGSHGGGGESLEAGEFDFTPIITIEGHGGFDTNLEGDPKHYAIDGLLGGVFEWGLGNGSSFAIEAAIGPSLVWGEAEHFYGKVHVDDHDDDHHDDHDEDHDDHDEDHGDHKGHDHGHDHSHDTDFKRTDVRGFLQARYSPNDRLDIALSWNPYYVTKDQDEDVKGLKNELGAKVTWALGDGDVNFGLGDGIEDLVNGVYLSLDHRQGWESDGMYVGNYTDPRVGLGFKFGDNEISFNVEAGPRFYVPGSYAGLDQRTDFAGEIALSVPVGDVNLFLHWQQAYSWEDASGWGKGWQHHVGTGVIFNF
;
A
#
# COMPACT_ATOMS: atom_id res chain seq x y z
N MET A 1 7.30 39.31 -1.92
CA MET A 1 7.06 37.84 -1.90
C MET A 1 7.85 37.09 -0.80
N PHE A 2 8.96 37.58 -0.32
CA PHE A 2 9.78 36.89 0.73
C PHE A 2 9.19 36.95 2.14
N ARG A 3 8.37 37.95 2.47
CA ARG A 3 7.79 38.12 3.82
C ARG A 3 6.61 37.19 4.14
N LEU A 4 5.93 36.64 3.14
CA LEU A 4 4.79 35.72 3.35
C LEU A 4 5.26 34.30 3.67
N ARG A 5 6.42 33.89 3.19
CA ARG A 5 6.99 32.54 3.45
C ARG A 5 7.55 32.38 4.86
N LEU A 6 8.04 33.49 5.47
CA LEU A 6 8.51 33.47 6.85
C LEU A 6 7.36 33.41 7.87
N ALA A 7 6.20 34.00 7.54
CA ALA A 7 5.03 33.95 8.40
C ALA A 7 4.39 32.56 8.47
N LEU A 8 4.42 31.77 7.39
CA LEU A 8 3.92 30.39 7.40
C LEU A 8 4.82 29.45 8.22
N LEU A 9 6.14 29.67 8.16
CA LEU A 9 7.09 28.87 8.97
C LEU A 9 7.02 29.22 10.48
N ALA A 10 6.69 30.45 10.81
CA ALA A 10 6.51 30.87 12.20
C ALA A 10 5.19 30.38 12.81
N LEU A 11 4.16 30.12 11.98
CA LEU A 11 2.89 29.54 12.46
C LEU A 11 3.01 28.04 12.78
N LEU A 12 3.95 27.33 12.15
CA LEU A 12 4.21 25.92 12.43
C LEU A 12 5.11 25.67 13.65
N LEU A 13 5.77 26.71 14.16
CA LEU A 13 6.72 26.58 15.28
C LEU A 13 6.24 27.24 16.60
N SER A 14 5.04 27.81 16.63
CA SER A 14 4.59 28.62 17.77
C SER A 14 3.81 27.95 18.90
N PRO A 15 3.40 26.68 18.91
CA PRO A 15 2.66 26.14 20.07
C PRO A 15 3.45 25.25 21.03
N PHE A 16 4.77 25.16 20.92
CA PHE A 16 5.55 24.26 21.81
C PHE A 16 5.92 24.83 23.16
N ALA A 17 5.41 25.98 23.57
CA ALA A 17 5.69 26.59 24.83
C ALA A 17 4.45 26.59 25.75
N SER A 18 4.05 25.45 26.25
CA SER A 18 3.28 25.17 27.47
C SER A 18 2.35 23.95 27.32
N ILE A 19 2.90 22.81 27.02
CA ILE A 19 2.19 21.55 27.27
C ILE A 19 2.73 21.09 28.63
N SER A 20 1.89 21.18 29.67
CA SER A 20 2.05 20.39 30.89
C SER A 20 2.15 18.92 30.41
N PRO A 21 3.00 18.07 31.03
CA PRO A 21 2.97 16.67 30.74
C PRO A 21 1.55 16.18 31.04
N ALA A 22 0.71 16.09 30.03
CA ALA A 22 -0.46 15.24 30.10
C ALA A 22 0.09 13.84 30.37
N GLU A 23 -0.39 13.20 31.39
CA GLU A 23 -0.16 11.79 31.62
C GLU A 23 -0.50 11.12 30.30
N ALA A 24 0.49 10.47 29.69
CA ALA A 24 0.32 9.72 28.47
C ALA A 24 -0.71 8.62 28.75
N HIS A 25 -1.95 8.91 28.45
CA HIS A 25 -2.99 7.89 28.38
C HIS A 25 -2.68 7.07 27.14
N GLY A 26 -2.16 5.88 27.42
CA GLY A 26 -1.61 4.98 26.45
C GLY A 26 -2.56 4.68 25.31
N SER A 27 -1.98 4.71 24.14
CA SER A 27 -2.27 3.91 22.95
C SER A 27 -3.74 3.70 22.60
N HIS A 28 -4.24 4.46 21.68
CA HIS A 28 -5.44 4.11 20.93
C HIS A 28 -5.13 3.05 19.84
N GLY A 29 -4.56 1.96 20.26
CA GLY A 29 -4.56 0.70 19.54
C GLY A 29 -5.42 -0.28 20.31
N GLY A 30 -6.75 -0.09 20.24
CA GLY A 30 -7.73 -1.00 20.84
C GLY A 30 -8.31 -0.53 22.19
N GLY A 31 -9.56 -0.08 22.20
CA GLY A 31 -10.40 -0.01 23.40
C GLY A 31 -10.22 1.16 24.36
N GLY A 32 -9.59 2.25 23.94
CA GLY A 32 -9.55 3.50 24.69
C GLY A 32 -10.95 4.11 24.82
N GLU A 33 -11.23 4.80 25.95
CA GLU A 33 -12.45 5.57 26.10
C GLU A 33 -12.56 6.57 24.96
N SER A 34 -13.72 6.63 24.29
CA SER A 34 -13.98 7.59 23.21
C SER A 34 -13.78 9.02 23.75
N LEU A 35 -13.09 9.86 22.97
CA LEU A 35 -12.91 11.27 23.32
C LEU A 35 -14.25 11.95 23.58
N GLU A 36 -14.32 12.79 24.63
CA GLU A 36 -15.52 13.57 24.90
C GLU A 36 -15.73 14.66 23.83
N ALA A 37 -16.96 15.17 23.76
CA ALA A 37 -17.26 16.25 22.81
C ALA A 37 -16.38 17.48 22.99
N GLY A 38 -15.59 17.80 21.97
CA GLY A 38 -14.65 18.92 21.96
C GLY A 38 -13.25 18.58 22.49
N GLU A 39 -13.02 17.38 22.95
CA GLU A 39 -11.66 16.91 23.22
C GLU A 39 -10.87 16.74 21.93
N PHE A 40 -9.58 16.95 22.06
CA PHE A 40 -8.61 16.81 20.97
C PHE A 40 -7.41 16.03 21.47
N ASP A 41 -6.96 15.07 20.67
CA ASP A 41 -5.76 14.31 20.89
C ASP A 41 -4.82 14.39 19.67
N PHE A 42 -3.51 14.32 19.94
CA PHE A 42 -2.49 14.24 18.93
C PHE A 42 -1.48 13.15 19.27
N THR A 43 -1.44 12.12 18.46
CA THR A 43 -0.51 10.99 18.59
C THR A 43 0.54 11.06 17.47
N PRO A 44 1.80 11.41 17.79
CA PRO A 44 2.89 11.28 16.82
C PRO A 44 3.21 9.82 16.58
N ILE A 45 3.48 9.46 15.31
CA ILE A 45 3.78 8.09 14.90
C ILE A 45 5.04 8.01 14.05
N ILE A 46 5.76 6.90 14.19
CA ILE A 46 6.80 6.46 13.26
C ILE A 46 6.44 5.04 12.84
N THR A 47 6.29 4.82 11.53
CA THR A 47 6.04 3.50 10.95
C THR A 47 7.28 3.02 10.21
N ILE A 48 7.68 1.79 10.46
CA ILE A 48 8.68 1.09 9.64
C ILE A 48 8.02 -0.19 9.16
N GLU A 49 7.91 -0.34 7.83
CA GLU A 49 7.28 -1.49 7.21
C GLU A 49 8.20 -2.10 6.16
N GLY A 50 8.37 -3.41 6.19
CA GLY A 50 8.90 -4.19 5.10
C GLY A 50 7.76 -4.91 4.40
N HIS A 51 7.61 -4.69 3.10
CA HIS A 51 6.55 -5.33 2.34
C HIS A 51 7.06 -5.81 0.98
N GLY A 52 6.32 -6.72 0.39
CA GLY A 52 6.65 -7.23 -0.92
C GLY A 52 5.64 -8.25 -1.41
N GLY A 53 5.77 -8.62 -2.65
CA GLY A 53 4.85 -9.55 -3.26
C GLY A 53 5.45 -10.31 -4.41
N PHE A 54 4.65 -11.24 -4.91
CA PHE A 54 4.95 -12.03 -6.09
C PHE A 54 3.65 -12.36 -6.82
N ASP A 55 3.75 -12.45 -8.14
CA ASP A 55 2.60 -12.65 -9.03
C ASP A 55 2.78 -13.91 -9.84
N THR A 56 1.94 -14.92 -9.56
CA THR A 56 1.92 -16.17 -10.33
C THR A 56 1.04 -16.07 -11.58
N ASN A 57 0.42 -14.93 -11.79
CA ASN A 57 -0.44 -14.63 -12.93
C ASN A 57 0.27 -13.88 -14.06
N LEU A 58 1.58 -13.67 -13.93
CA LEU A 58 2.42 -13.02 -14.93
C LEU A 58 3.60 -13.94 -15.31
N GLU A 59 4.07 -13.80 -16.54
CA GLU A 59 5.23 -14.55 -17.01
C GLU A 59 6.47 -14.18 -16.19
N GLY A 60 7.26 -15.17 -15.78
CA GLY A 60 8.46 -15.00 -14.98
C GLY A 60 8.22 -14.85 -13.47
N ASP A 61 6.96 -14.90 -12.99
CA ASP A 61 6.61 -14.74 -11.56
C ASP A 61 7.31 -13.53 -10.90
N PRO A 62 7.12 -12.30 -11.43
CA PRO A 62 7.87 -11.13 -11.00
C PRO A 62 7.67 -10.82 -9.53
N LYS A 63 8.73 -10.35 -8.87
CA LYS A 63 8.77 -10.04 -7.45
C LYS A 63 9.08 -8.57 -7.22
N HIS A 64 8.53 -8.02 -6.15
CA HIS A 64 8.85 -6.68 -5.68
C HIS A 64 9.02 -6.65 -4.17
N TYR A 65 9.87 -5.77 -3.68
CA TYR A 65 10.13 -5.58 -2.25
C TYR A 65 10.34 -4.09 -1.98
N ALA A 66 9.83 -3.63 -0.84
CA ALA A 66 10.13 -2.30 -0.35
C ALA A 66 10.29 -2.27 1.17
N ILE A 67 11.02 -1.27 1.66
CA ILE A 67 11.07 -0.92 3.07
C ILE A 67 10.70 0.55 3.18
N ASP A 68 9.59 0.81 3.84
CA ASP A 68 9.08 2.15 4.09
C ASP A 68 9.41 2.61 5.49
N GLY A 69 9.78 3.88 5.62
CA GLY A 69 9.97 4.55 6.90
C GLY A 69 9.18 5.85 6.92
N LEU A 70 8.01 5.86 7.57
CA LEU A 70 7.11 7.00 7.58
C LEU A 70 7.14 7.71 8.93
N LEU A 71 7.18 9.03 8.89
CA LEU A 71 7.03 9.91 10.05
C LEU A 71 5.73 10.70 9.91
N GLY A 72 4.90 10.67 10.94
CA GLY A 72 3.60 11.32 10.87
C GLY A 72 2.93 11.51 12.22
N GLY A 73 1.61 11.61 12.18
CA GLY A 73 0.79 11.70 13.38
C GLY A 73 -0.69 11.64 13.07
N VAL A 74 -1.45 11.34 14.10
CA VAL A 74 -2.91 11.32 14.10
C VAL A 74 -3.43 12.49 14.91
N PHE A 75 -4.33 13.24 14.35
CA PHE A 75 -5.07 14.35 14.97
C PHE A 75 -6.51 13.88 15.13
N GLU A 76 -6.98 13.69 16.35
CA GLU A 76 -8.32 13.19 16.64
C GLU A 76 -9.14 14.18 17.42
N TRP A 77 -10.42 14.30 17.10
CA TRP A 77 -11.41 15.14 17.75
C TRP A 77 -12.62 14.32 18.18
N GLY A 78 -12.95 14.37 19.47
CA GLY A 78 -14.21 13.88 20.00
C GLY A 78 -15.38 14.77 19.57
N LEU A 79 -16.40 14.19 18.96
CA LEU A 79 -17.61 14.92 18.53
C LEU A 79 -18.79 14.70 19.48
N GLY A 80 -18.62 13.81 20.46
CA GLY A 80 -19.64 13.41 21.44
C GLY A 80 -20.52 12.27 20.96
N ASN A 81 -21.24 11.66 21.90
CA ASN A 81 -22.09 10.50 21.68
C ASN A 81 -21.36 9.29 21.04
N GLY A 82 -20.06 9.12 21.34
CA GLY A 82 -19.23 8.05 20.79
C GLY A 82 -18.83 8.28 19.33
N SER A 83 -18.98 9.50 18.81
CA SER A 83 -18.48 9.85 17.47
C SER A 83 -17.15 10.58 17.52
N SER A 84 -16.30 10.33 16.53
CA SER A 84 -15.00 10.99 16.38
C SER A 84 -14.71 11.36 14.93
N PHE A 85 -13.77 12.29 14.76
CA PHE A 85 -13.16 12.63 13.49
C PHE A 85 -11.65 12.64 13.65
N ALA A 86 -10.94 12.01 12.73
CA ALA A 86 -9.48 11.97 12.77
C ALA A 86 -8.87 12.34 11.42
N ILE A 87 -7.69 12.95 11.48
CA ILE A 87 -6.80 13.12 10.32
C ILE A 87 -5.49 12.45 10.66
N GLU A 88 -5.09 11.49 9.85
CA GLU A 88 -3.78 10.88 9.88
C GLU A 88 -2.95 11.36 8.69
N ALA A 89 -1.70 11.73 8.93
CA ALA A 89 -0.77 12.14 7.89
C ALA A 89 0.64 11.63 8.19
N ALA A 90 1.27 11.03 7.18
CA ALA A 90 2.63 10.54 7.28
C ALA A 90 3.37 10.70 5.95
N ILE A 91 4.70 10.83 6.01
CA ILE A 91 5.56 10.90 4.82
C ILE A 91 6.94 10.32 5.15
N GLY A 92 7.57 9.71 4.17
CA GLY A 92 8.92 9.20 4.34
C GLY A 92 9.50 8.50 3.11
N PRO A 93 10.73 7.99 3.23
CA PRO A 93 11.38 7.24 2.18
C PRO A 93 10.79 5.83 2.02
N SER A 94 10.79 5.35 0.77
CA SER A 94 10.55 3.96 0.37
C SER A 94 11.78 3.44 -0.35
N LEU A 95 12.42 2.43 0.20
CA LEU A 95 13.56 1.75 -0.40
C LEU A 95 13.04 0.58 -1.23
N VAL A 96 13.33 0.57 -2.54
CA VAL A 96 12.69 -0.35 -3.50
C VAL A 96 13.69 -1.32 -4.12
N TRP A 97 13.31 -2.60 -4.18
CA TRP A 97 14.02 -3.71 -4.85
C TRP A 97 13.04 -4.53 -5.70
N GLY A 98 13.58 -5.37 -6.57
CA GLY A 98 12.82 -6.36 -7.32
C GLY A 98 12.56 -5.98 -8.77
N GLU A 99 11.83 -6.81 -9.48
CA GLU A 99 11.66 -6.77 -10.93
C GLU A 99 10.36 -6.10 -11.37
N ALA A 100 9.39 -5.97 -10.46
CA ALA A 100 8.06 -5.47 -10.79
C ALA A 100 7.70 -4.24 -9.98
N GLU A 101 6.91 -3.37 -10.59
CA GLU A 101 6.20 -2.30 -9.92
C GLU A 101 4.70 -2.51 -10.11
N HIS A 102 3.95 -2.51 -8.99
CA HIS A 102 2.51 -2.67 -9.00
C HIS A 102 1.83 -1.33 -8.74
N PHE A 103 1.06 -0.89 -9.70
CA PHE A 103 0.22 0.29 -9.53
C PHE A 103 -1.10 0.09 -10.26
N TYR A 104 -2.20 -0.07 -9.53
CA TYR A 104 -3.56 -0.18 -10.07
C TYR A 104 -3.76 -1.27 -11.12
N GLY A 105 -3.19 -2.43 -10.88
CA GLY A 105 -3.31 -3.55 -11.79
C GLY A 105 -2.43 -3.47 -13.03
N LYS A 106 -1.58 -2.45 -13.10
CA LYS A 106 -0.48 -2.38 -14.04
C LYS A 106 0.76 -2.96 -13.36
N VAL A 107 1.43 -3.85 -14.05
CA VAL A 107 2.71 -4.38 -13.62
C VAL A 107 3.74 -3.97 -14.65
N HIS A 108 4.74 -3.24 -14.20
CA HIS A 108 5.96 -3.00 -14.98
C HIS A 108 6.97 -4.06 -14.59
N VAL A 109 7.38 -4.84 -15.54
CA VAL A 109 8.50 -5.76 -15.41
C VAL A 109 9.66 -5.13 -16.17
N ASP A 110 10.85 -5.12 -15.58
CA ASP A 110 12.05 -4.69 -16.29
C ASP A 110 12.30 -5.66 -17.45
N ASP A 111 11.99 -5.24 -18.67
CA ASP A 111 12.41 -5.93 -19.87
C ASP A 111 13.94 -5.82 -19.93
N HIS A 112 14.64 -6.90 -19.67
CA HIS A 112 16.02 -7.03 -20.10
C HIS A 112 15.97 -7.02 -21.62
N ASP A 113 16.24 -5.87 -22.21
CA ASP A 113 16.46 -5.76 -23.64
C ASP A 113 17.58 -6.73 -24.06
N ASP A 114 17.18 -7.93 -24.46
CA ASP A 114 17.98 -8.75 -25.33
C ASP A 114 18.00 -8.07 -26.70
N ASP A 115 18.70 -6.91 -26.76
CA ASP A 115 19.10 -6.27 -28.00
C ASP A 115 20.07 -7.18 -28.77
N HIS A 116 19.56 -8.31 -29.19
CA HIS A 116 20.17 -9.02 -30.29
C HIS A 116 19.78 -8.34 -31.59
N HIS A 117 20.50 -7.26 -31.88
CA HIS A 117 20.65 -6.76 -33.23
C HIS A 117 21.30 -7.83 -34.09
N ASP A 118 20.50 -8.75 -34.59
CA ASP A 118 20.87 -9.57 -35.76
C ASP A 118 20.62 -8.78 -37.05
N ASP A 119 21.32 -7.63 -37.19
CA ASP A 119 21.56 -7.03 -38.50
C ASP A 119 22.74 -7.71 -39.16
N HIS A 120 22.53 -8.89 -39.70
CA HIS A 120 23.41 -9.49 -40.70
C HIS A 120 22.66 -9.78 -41.98
N ASP A 121 22.30 -8.71 -42.69
CA ASP A 121 22.23 -8.72 -44.13
C ASP A 121 23.66 -8.57 -44.67
N GLU A 122 24.30 -9.66 -45.00
CA GLU A 122 25.38 -9.67 -45.98
C GLU A 122 25.39 -11.00 -46.74
N ASP A 123 25.04 -10.88 -48.01
CA ASP A 123 25.30 -11.83 -49.08
C ASP A 123 26.74 -12.33 -49.01
N HIS A 124 26.93 -13.62 -48.84
CA HIS A 124 28.14 -14.31 -49.33
C HIS A 124 27.82 -15.69 -49.90
N ASP A 125 28.06 -15.76 -51.17
CA ASP A 125 28.15 -16.94 -52.03
C ASP A 125 29.12 -17.99 -51.47
N ASP A 126 28.73 -19.24 -51.69
CA ASP A 126 29.52 -20.45 -51.92
C ASP A 126 30.87 -20.60 -51.24
N HIS A 127 30.93 -21.55 -50.31
CA HIS A 127 32.03 -22.55 -50.27
C HIS A 127 31.62 -23.78 -49.46
N ASP A 128 31.75 -24.93 -50.14
CA ASP A 128 31.72 -26.30 -49.64
C ASP A 128 32.81 -26.58 -48.60
N GLU A 129 32.51 -27.59 -47.78
CA GLU A 129 33.43 -28.55 -47.10
C GLU A 129 33.76 -28.33 -45.61
N ASP A 130 33.33 -29.32 -44.88
CA ASP A 130 34.05 -30.17 -43.94
C ASP A 130 33.92 -29.89 -42.43
N HIS A 131 33.23 -30.86 -41.80
CA HIS A 131 33.41 -31.41 -40.43
C HIS A 131 34.00 -30.54 -39.31
N GLY A 132 33.16 -30.28 -38.33
CA GLY A 132 33.61 -29.88 -36.99
C GLY A 132 32.51 -30.06 -35.95
N ASP A 133 32.65 -31.09 -35.07
CA ASP A 133 31.91 -31.33 -33.87
C ASP A 133 31.78 -30.04 -33.04
N HIS A 134 30.66 -29.33 -33.18
CA HIS A 134 30.34 -28.26 -32.24
C HIS A 134 29.59 -28.88 -31.05
N LYS A 135 30.40 -29.13 -29.99
CA LYS A 135 29.90 -29.29 -28.62
C LYS A 135 28.90 -28.14 -28.33
N GLY A 136 27.64 -28.52 -28.11
CA GLY A 136 26.63 -27.60 -27.65
C GLY A 136 27.15 -26.87 -26.40
N HIS A 137 27.42 -25.59 -26.54
CA HIS A 137 27.43 -24.68 -25.40
C HIS A 137 26.01 -24.51 -24.95
N ASP A 138 25.63 -25.31 -23.97
CA ASP A 138 24.46 -25.11 -23.15
C ASP A 138 24.73 -23.82 -22.38
N HIS A 139 24.40 -22.68 -22.97
CA HIS A 139 24.28 -21.41 -22.25
C HIS A 139 23.02 -21.54 -21.42
N GLY A 140 23.14 -22.21 -20.29
CA GLY A 140 22.20 -22.04 -19.22
C GLY A 140 22.21 -20.53 -18.88
N HIS A 141 21.25 -19.79 -19.42
CA HIS A 141 20.90 -18.49 -18.89
C HIS A 141 20.39 -18.74 -17.48
N ASP A 142 21.30 -18.64 -16.53
CA ASP A 142 20.97 -18.48 -15.13
C ASP A 142 20.28 -17.11 -15.06
N HIS A 143 18.95 -17.08 -15.21
CA HIS A 143 18.13 -15.94 -14.88
C HIS A 143 18.27 -15.75 -13.38
N SER A 144 19.36 -15.10 -12.97
CA SER A 144 19.49 -14.60 -11.62
C SER A 144 18.42 -13.53 -11.47
N HIS A 145 17.32 -13.89 -10.83
CA HIS A 145 16.29 -12.93 -10.44
C HIS A 145 16.96 -11.74 -9.79
N ASP A 146 16.88 -10.59 -10.45
CA ASP A 146 17.54 -9.37 -10.00
C ASP A 146 16.86 -8.89 -8.71
N THR A 147 17.53 -9.14 -7.57
CA THR A 147 17.11 -8.68 -6.25
C THR A 147 17.84 -7.41 -5.83
N ASP A 148 18.50 -6.73 -6.76
CA ASP A 148 19.30 -5.57 -6.48
C ASP A 148 18.43 -4.36 -6.06
N PHE A 149 19.04 -3.50 -5.25
CA PHE A 149 18.46 -2.23 -4.87
C PHE A 149 18.30 -1.32 -6.08
N LYS A 150 17.08 -0.86 -6.34
CA LYS A 150 16.77 -0.04 -7.51
C LYS A 150 16.80 1.45 -7.22
N ARG A 151 16.07 1.89 -6.20
CA ARG A 151 15.90 3.33 -5.94
C ARG A 151 15.36 3.62 -4.54
N THR A 152 15.41 4.87 -4.16
CA THR A 152 14.69 5.40 -2.98
C THR A 152 13.62 6.36 -3.46
N ASP A 153 12.38 6.01 -3.21
CA ASP A 153 11.20 6.83 -3.53
C ASP A 153 10.71 7.60 -2.30
N VAL A 154 9.69 8.43 -2.46
CA VAL A 154 9.04 9.13 -1.34
C VAL A 154 7.57 8.74 -1.33
N ARG A 155 7.13 8.17 -0.23
CA ARG A 155 5.75 7.79 0.01
C ARG A 155 5.09 8.77 0.97
N GLY A 156 3.84 9.11 0.71
CA GLY A 156 2.99 9.87 1.62
C GLY A 156 1.69 9.14 1.90
N PHE A 157 1.09 9.47 3.02
CA PHE A 157 -0.22 8.98 3.44
C PHE A 157 -0.98 10.13 4.08
N LEU A 158 -2.20 10.36 3.64
CA LEU A 158 -3.14 11.31 4.25
C LEU A 158 -4.51 10.69 4.27
N GLN A 159 -5.10 10.54 5.47
CA GLN A 159 -6.41 9.97 5.63
C GLN A 159 -7.28 10.87 6.53
N ALA A 160 -8.52 11.10 6.13
CA ALA A 160 -9.55 11.70 6.97
C ALA A 160 -10.58 10.62 7.31
N ARG A 161 -10.88 10.45 8.60
CA ARG A 161 -11.78 9.41 9.12
C ARG A 161 -12.91 10.06 9.90
N TYR A 162 -14.10 9.51 9.74
CA TYR A 162 -15.27 9.87 10.51
C TYR A 162 -15.95 8.62 11.04
N SER A 163 -15.97 8.49 12.35
CA SER A 163 -16.64 7.40 13.07
C SER A 163 -17.88 7.95 13.77
N PRO A 164 -19.08 7.81 13.19
CA PRO A 164 -20.31 8.30 13.81
C PRO A 164 -20.71 7.53 15.08
N ASN A 165 -20.18 6.35 15.26
CA ASN A 165 -20.31 5.48 16.43
C ASN A 165 -19.23 4.37 16.35
N ASP A 166 -19.19 3.53 17.39
CA ASP A 166 -18.24 2.42 17.53
C ASP A 166 -18.33 1.29 16.47
N ARG A 167 -19.35 1.31 15.62
CA ARG A 167 -19.59 0.25 14.62
C ARG A 167 -19.42 0.67 13.17
N LEU A 168 -19.32 1.95 12.91
CA LEU A 168 -19.24 2.48 11.56
C LEU A 168 -18.06 3.42 11.44
N ASP A 169 -17.19 3.14 10.48
CA ASP A 169 -16.09 4.00 10.08
C ASP A 169 -16.19 4.38 8.60
N ILE A 170 -15.87 5.62 8.29
CA ILE A 170 -15.84 6.17 6.93
C ILE A 170 -14.51 6.89 6.78
N ALA A 171 -13.70 6.43 5.84
CA ALA A 171 -12.37 6.96 5.57
C ALA A 171 -12.27 7.50 4.14
N LEU A 172 -11.54 8.61 3.98
CA LEU A 172 -11.08 9.14 2.70
C LEU A 172 -9.58 9.23 2.74
N SER A 173 -8.88 8.65 1.78
CA SER A 173 -7.42 8.62 1.74
C SER A 173 -6.84 9.23 0.46
N TRP A 174 -5.65 9.77 0.60
CA TRP A 174 -4.77 10.17 -0.49
C TRP A 174 -3.38 9.62 -0.22
N ASN A 175 -2.90 8.76 -1.12
CA ASN A 175 -1.61 8.10 -1.05
C ASN A 175 -0.71 8.59 -2.18
N PRO A 176 -0.03 9.74 -2.02
CA PRO A 176 0.93 10.21 -3.00
C PRO A 176 2.21 9.37 -2.96
N TYR A 177 2.70 8.99 -4.12
CA TYR A 177 3.92 8.23 -4.28
C TYR A 177 4.83 8.89 -5.32
N TYR A 178 5.99 9.39 -4.91
CA TYR A 178 6.94 10.04 -5.80
C TYR A 178 8.07 9.09 -6.18
N VAL A 179 8.07 8.66 -7.44
CA VAL A 179 9.10 7.82 -8.06
C VAL A 179 10.27 8.70 -8.46
N THR A 180 11.46 8.42 -7.93
CA THR A 180 12.65 9.28 -8.10
C THR A 180 13.46 8.97 -9.33
N LYS A 181 13.40 7.74 -9.86
CA LYS A 181 14.18 7.26 -11.00
C LYS A 181 13.30 6.45 -11.92
N ASP A 182 13.46 6.66 -13.22
CA ASP A 182 12.73 5.87 -14.22
C ASP A 182 13.12 4.40 -14.10
N GLN A 183 12.12 3.52 -14.12
CA GLN A 183 12.30 2.10 -14.42
C GLN A 183 12.18 1.88 -15.92
N ASP A 184 11.34 2.70 -16.55
CA ASP A 184 11.13 2.87 -17.96
C ASP A 184 10.81 4.35 -18.20
N GLU A 185 10.82 4.86 -19.42
CA GLU A 185 10.80 6.29 -19.74
C GLU A 185 9.64 7.09 -19.10
N ASP A 186 8.57 6.44 -18.64
CA ASP A 186 7.33 7.10 -18.22
C ASP A 186 6.97 6.97 -16.72
N VAL A 187 7.82 6.38 -15.88
CA VAL A 187 7.43 6.03 -14.49
C VAL A 187 7.82 7.08 -13.46
N LYS A 188 8.77 7.98 -13.76
CA LYS A 188 9.25 8.99 -12.82
C LYS A 188 8.22 10.08 -12.54
N GLY A 189 8.09 10.48 -11.28
CA GLY A 189 7.27 11.61 -10.86
C GLY A 189 6.24 11.24 -9.81
N LEU A 190 5.25 12.10 -9.61
CA LEU A 190 4.24 11.96 -8.58
C LEU A 190 3.05 11.14 -9.09
N LYS A 191 2.92 9.93 -8.61
CA LYS A 191 1.71 9.11 -8.76
C LYS A 191 0.73 9.43 -7.64
N ASN A 192 -0.55 9.32 -7.91
CA ASN A 192 -1.59 9.62 -6.94
C ASN A 192 -2.59 8.48 -6.84
N GLU A 193 -2.92 8.12 -5.61
CA GLU A 193 -4.04 7.25 -5.30
C GLU A 193 -5.03 7.97 -4.40
N LEU A 194 -6.32 7.94 -4.75
CA LEU A 194 -7.40 8.39 -3.89
C LEU A 194 -8.28 7.21 -3.51
N GLY A 195 -8.61 7.11 -2.22
CA GLY A 195 -9.42 6.04 -1.66
C GLY A 195 -10.63 6.57 -0.90
N ALA A 196 -11.66 5.74 -0.84
CA ALA A 196 -12.81 5.90 0.04
C ALA A 196 -13.20 4.52 0.58
N LYS A 197 -13.23 4.37 1.90
CA LYS A 197 -13.55 3.11 2.57
C LYS A 197 -14.68 3.31 3.57
N VAL A 198 -15.57 2.34 3.64
CA VAL A 198 -16.61 2.25 4.67
C VAL A 198 -16.51 0.88 5.31
N THR A 199 -16.39 0.84 6.64
CA THR A 199 -16.35 -0.40 7.42
C THR A 199 -17.49 -0.39 8.43
N TRP A 200 -18.30 -1.45 8.44
CA TRP A 200 -19.46 -1.58 9.31
C TRP A 200 -19.46 -2.91 10.05
N ALA A 201 -19.22 -2.86 11.38
CA ALA A 201 -19.37 -4.00 12.27
C ALA A 201 -20.84 -4.32 12.52
N LEU A 202 -21.20 -5.60 12.46
CA LEU A 202 -22.55 -6.11 12.62
C LEU A 202 -22.81 -6.57 14.08
N GLY A 203 -24.04 -6.52 14.51
CA GLY A 203 -24.43 -6.98 15.86
C GLY A 203 -23.78 -6.14 16.97
N ASP A 204 -23.07 -6.80 17.87
CA ASP A 204 -22.36 -6.21 19.00
C ASP A 204 -20.87 -5.97 18.68
N GLY A 205 -20.49 -5.99 17.39
CA GLY A 205 -19.12 -5.72 16.96
C GLY A 205 -18.75 -4.25 17.02
N ASP A 206 -17.46 -3.98 17.05
CA ASP A 206 -16.88 -2.63 17.03
C ASP A 206 -15.80 -2.49 15.96
N VAL A 207 -15.60 -1.25 15.49
CA VAL A 207 -14.55 -0.85 14.59
C VAL A 207 -13.68 0.18 15.29
N ASN A 208 -12.39 -0.10 15.35
CA ASN A 208 -11.39 0.89 15.76
C ASN A 208 -10.40 1.05 14.62
N PHE A 209 -9.81 2.20 14.47
CA PHE A 209 -8.80 2.36 13.45
C PHE A 209 -7.42 1.91 13.96
N GLY A 210 -6.65 1.28 13.09
CA GLY A 210 -5.24 1.05 13.27
C GLY A 210 -4.47 2.34 13.00
N LEU A 211 -3.28 2.46 13.56
CA LEU A 211 -2.39 3.56 13.29
C LEU A 211 -1.40 3.16 12.20
N GLY A 212 -1.05 4.12 11.36
CA GLY A 212 -0.10 3.92 10.27
C GLY A 212 -0.71 3.18 9.08
N ASP A 213 0.10 2.96 8.05
CA ASP A 213 -0.34 2.45 6.76
C ASP A 213 -0.56 0.92 6.72
N GLY A 214 -0.09 0.18 7.70
CA GLY A 214 -0.10 -1.30 7.65
C GLY A 214 -1.46 -1.96 7.92
N ILE A 215 -2.28 -1.39 8.80
CA ILE A 215 -3.61 -1.92 9.16
C ILE A 215 -4.56 -0.74 9.38
N GLU A 216 -5.50 -0.59 8.46
CA GLU A 216 -6.42 0.55 8.50
C GLU A 216 -7.52 0.40 9.55
N ASP A 217 -8.11 -0.80 9.69
CA ASP A 217 -9.22 -1.06 10.60
C ASP A 217 -8.94 -2.27 11.50
N LEU A 218 -9.17 -2.09 12.80
CA LEU A 218 -9.17 -3.15 13.79
C LEU A 218 -10.61 -3.47 14.17
N VAL A 219 -11.16 -4.54 13.64
CA VAL A 219 -12.57 -4.88 13.83
C VAL A 219 -12.71 -6.05 14.79
N ASN A 220 -13.75 -6.00 15.62
CA ASN A 220 -14.18 -7.12 16.42
C ASN A 220 -15.61 -7.54 16.00
N GLY A 221 -15.79 -8.82 15.71
CA GLY A 221 -17.04 -9.37 15.21
C GLY A 221 -17.10 -9.49 13.68
N VAL A 222 -18.29 -9.79 13.18
CA VAL A 222 -18.57 -9.85 11.74
C VAL A 222 -18.73 -8.44 11.19
N TYR A 223 -18.14 -8.15 10.04
CA TYR A 223 -18.27 -6.83 9.43
C TYR A 223 -18.41 -6.89 7.91
N LEU A 224 -18.84 -5.79 7.35
CA LEU A 224 -18.86 -5.52 5.92
C LEU A 224 -17.92 -4.36 5.67
N SER A 225 -17.12 -4.44 4.61
CA SER A 225 -16.31 -3.33 4.11
C SER A 225 -16.60 -3.07 2.64
N LEU A 226 -16.47 -1.81 2.25
CA LEU A 226 -16.50 -1.37 0.86
C LEU A 226 -15.35 -0.39 0.68
N ASP A 227 -14.34 -0.81 -0.08
CA ASP A 227 -13.22 0.03 -0.46
C ASP A 227 -13.33 0.40 -1.95
N HIS A 228 -13.11 1.66 -2.27
CA HIS A 228 -13.06 2.17 -3.64
C HIS A 228 -11.81 3.03 -3.79
N ARG A 229 -10.96 2.68 -4.75
CA ARG A 229 -9.72 3.41 -5.02
C ARG A 229 -9.58 3.75 -6.49
N GLN A 230 -8.88 4.86 -6.77
CA GLN A 230 -8.59 5.36 -8.11
C GLN A 230 -7.15 5.83 -8.17
N GLY A 231 -6.49 5.60 -9.31
CA GLY A 231 -5.08 5.91 -9.50
C GLY A 231 -4.78 6.73 -10.74
N TRP A 232 -3.74 7.57 -10.62
CA TRP A 232 -3.20 8.38 -11.71
C TRP A 232 -1.68 8.24 -11.74
N GLU A 233 -1.15 8.04 -12.94
CA GLU A 233 0.28 8.09 -13.22
C GLU A 233 0.85 9.50 -13.07
N SER A 234 2.17 9.62 -13.12
CA SER A 234 2.88 10.87 -12.92
C SER A 234 2.64 11.92 -14.01
N ASP A 235 2.26 11.52 -15.21
CA ASP A 235 1.87 12.38 -16.32
C ASP A 235 0.39 12.85 -16.21
N GLY A 236 -0.34 12.35 -15.17
CA GLY A 236 -1.75 12.63 -14.96
C GLY A 236 -2.68 11.66 -15.69
N MET A 237 -2.16 10.62 -16.34
CA MET A 237 -2.97 9.59 -16.97
C MET A 237 -3.77 8.81 -15.91
N TYR A 238 -5.08 8.71 -16.09
CA TYR A 238 -5.95 7.92 -15.23
C TYR A 238 -5.76 6.43 -15.52
N VAL A 239 -5.23 5.68 -14.55
CA VAL A 239 -4.96 4.25 -14.68
C VAL A 239 -6.24 3.43 -14.59
N GLY A 240 -7.10 3.76 -13.66
CA GLY A 240 -8.36 3.06 -13.42
C GLY A 240 -8.80 3.16 -11.98
N ASN A 241 -9.83 2.37 -11.67
CA ASN A 241 -10.31 2.23 -10.30
C ASN A 241 -10.64 0.77 -10.00
N TYR A 242 -10.67 0.45 -8.71
CA TYR A 242 -11.27 -0.78 -8.26
C TYR A 242 -12.24 -0.52 -7.10
N THR A 243 -13.21 -1.45 -6.96
CA THR A 243 -14.19 -1.44 -5.88
C THR A 243 -14.24 -2.83 -5.28
N ASP A 244 -13.98 -2.91 -3.97
CA ASP A 244 -13.84 -4.13 -3.19
C ASP A 244 -14.93 -4.21 -2.11
N PRO A 245 -16.13 -4.73 -2.39
CA PRO A 245 -17.04 -5.13 -1.32
C PRO A 245 -16.56 -6.43 -0.68
N ARG A 246 -16.38 -6.43 0.64
CA ARG A 246 -15.89 -7.60 1.38
C ARG A 246 -16.77 -7.92 2.58
N VAL A 247 -16.74 -9.17 2.99
CA VAL A 247 -17.22 -9.64 4.29
C VAL A 247 -16.02 -10.05 5.10
N GLY A 248 -15.98 -9.60 6.35
CA GLY A 248 -14.88 -9.88 7.25
C GLY A 248 -15.32 -10.39 8.61
N LEU A 249 -14.33 -10.91 9.32
CA LEU A 249 -14.42 -11.38 10.70
C LEU A 249 -13.17 -10.94 11.44
N GLY A 250 -13.38 -10.19 12.50
CA GLY A 250 -12.33 -9.71 13.38
C GLY A 250 -12.45 -10.30 14.78
N PHE A 251 -11.31 -10.44 15.42
CA PHE A 251 -11.18 -10.93 16.80
C PHE A 251 -10.19 -10.06 17.56
N LYS A 252 -10.60 -9.66 18.77
CA LYS A 252 -9.69 -9.09 19.78
C LYS A 252 -9.52 -10.10 20.90
N PHE A 253 -8.30 -10.41 21.30
CA PHE A 253 -8.04 -11.37 22.33
C PHE A 253 -6.82 -11.05 23.19
N GLY A 254 -6.87 -11.54 24.45
CA GLY A 254 -5.86 -11.29 25.48
C GLY A 254 -5.95 -9.91 26.12
N ASP A 255 -5.21 -9.73 27.20
CA ASP A 255 -5.17 -8.48 27.96
C ASP A 255 -4.48 -7.34 27.19
N ASN A 256 -3.73 -7.68 26.13
CA ASN A 256 -3.04 -6.74 25.25
C ASN A 256 -3.85 -6.40 24.00
N GLU A 257 -5.10 -6.82 23.90
CA GLU A 257 -5.98 -6.53 22.75
C GLU A 257 -5.36 -6.88 21.38
N ILE A 258 -4.72 -8.05 21.29
CA ILE A 258 -4.23 -8.56 20.02
C ILE A 258 -5.40 -8.65 19.05
N SER A 259 -5.27 -8.01 17.89
CA SER A 259 -6.32 -7.98 16.88
C SER A 259 -5.96 -8.85 15.69
N PHE A 260 -6.90 -9.66 15.25
CA PHE A 260 -6.78 -10.51 14.07
C PHE A 260 -8.00 -10.30 13.19
N ASN A 261 -7.79 -9.89 11.95
CA ASN A 261 -8.83 -9.66 10.97
C ASN A 261 -8.64 -10.57 9.75
N VAL A 262 -9.74 -11.06 9.21
CA VAL A 262 -9.78 -11.73 7.91
C VAL A 262 -10.97 -11.22 7.12
N GLU A 263 -10.76 -10.85 5.87
CA GLU A 263 -11.83 -10.42 4.98
C GLU A 263 -11.60 -10.92 3.55
N ALA A 264 -12.70 -11.09 2.81
CA ALA A 264 -12.65 -11.47 1.42
C ALA A 264 -13.92 -11.05 0.66
N GLY A 265 -13.77 -10.87 -0.65
CA GLY A 265 -14.86 -10.52 -1.54
C GLY A 265 -14.40 -10.35 -3.00
N PRO A 266 -15.34 -10.03 -3.89
CA PRO A 266 -15.00 -9.68 -5.26
C PRO A 266 -14.32 -8.31 -5.33
N ARG A 267 -13.36 -8.17 -6.25
CA ARG A 267 -12.73 -6.91 -6.65
C ARG A 267 -13.14 -6.60 -8.08
N PHE A 268 -13.83 -5.50 -8.27
CA PHE A 268 -14.24 -5.02 -9.58
C PHE A 268 -13.26 -3.97 -10.06
N TYR A 269 -12.47 -4.31 -11.07
CA TYR A 269 -11.53 -3.39 -11.69
C TYR A 269 -12.12 -2.78 -12.96
N VAL A 270 -12.08 -1.46 -13.07
CA VAL A 270 -12.49 -0.69 -14.24
C VAL A 270 -11.29 0.09 -14.75
N PRO A 271 -10.78 -0.23 -15.96
CA PRO A 271 -9.62 0.46 -16.54
C PRO A 271 -9.94 1.91 -16.84
N GLY A 272 -8.89 2.74 -16.79
CA GLY A 272 -8.93 4.13 -17.19
C GLY A 272 -8.52 4.33 -18.66
N SER A 273 -7.68 5.33 -18.89
CA SER A 273 -7.17 5.68 -20.22
C SER A 273 -5.92 4.88 -20.60
N TYR A 274 -5.44 4.01 -19.72
CA TYR A 274 -4.24 3.24 -19.95
C TYR A 274 -4.50 2.10 -20.95
N ALA A 275 -3.72 2.08 -22.02
CA ALA A 275 -3.84 1.03 -23.04
C ALA A 275 -3.37 -0.33 -22.50
N GLY A 276 -4.08 -1.39 -22.84
CA GLY A 276 -3.67 -2.77 -22.55
C GLY A 276 -4.21 -3.35 -21.23
N LEU A 277 -5.03 -2.62 -20.48
CA LEU A 277 -5.72 -3.17 -19.31
C LEU A 277 -7.21 -3.33 -19.60
N ASP A 278 -7.74 -4.53 -19.35
CA ASP A 278 -9.16 -4.84 -19.53
C ASP A 278 -9.94 -4.76 -18.20
N GLN A 279 -11.25 -4.52 -18.32
CA GLN A 279 -12.15 -4.65 -17.16
C GLN A 279 -12.18 -6.10 -16.72
N ARG A 280 -12.06 -6.32 -15.40
CA ARG A 280 -12.08 -7.68 -14.84
C ARG A 280 -12.73 -7.70 -13.45
N THR A 281 -13.04 -8.93 -13.04
CA THR A 281 -13.48 -9.21 -11.67
C THR A 281 -12.55 -10.26 -11.07
N ASP A 282 -11.85 -9.89 -10.00
CA ASP A 282 -10.96 -10.76 -9.25
C ASP A 282 -11.64 -11.18 -7.93
N PHE A 283 -11.07 -12.16 -7.24
CA PHE A 283 -11.39 -12.44 -5.84
C PHE A 283 -10.24 -11.95 -4.98
N ALA A 284 -10.52 -11.01 -4.08
CA ALA A 284 -9.52 -10.43 -3.22
C ALA A 284 -9.82 -10.72 -1.74
N GLY A 285 -8.78 -10.74 -0.92
CA GLY A 285 -8.89 -10.92 0.52
C GLY A 285 -7.68 -10.39 1.25
N GLU A 286 -7.82 -10.30 2.57
CA GLU A 286 -6.76 -9.88 3.46
C GLU A 286 -6.82 -10.64 4.76
N ILE A 287 -5.66 -10.96 5.31
CA ILE A 287 -5.45 -11.43 6.68
C ILE A 287 -4.53 -10.44 7.35
N ALA A 288 -4.95 -9.88 8.49
CA ALA A 288 -4.19 -8.90 9.24
C ALA A 288 -4.07 -9.29 10.71
N LEU A 289 -2.92 -9.01 11.30
CA LEU A 289 -2.61 -9.23 12.71
C LEU A 289 -1.96 -7.97 13.28
N SER A 290 -2.47 -7.48 14.40
CA SER A 290 -1.89 -6.38 15.16
C SER A 290 -1.63 -6.81 16.60
N VAL A 291 -0.43 -6.55 17.10
CA VAL A 291 0.04 -6.94 18.43
C VAL A 291 0.62 -5.73 19.15
N PRO A 292 -0.16 -5.07 20.02
CA PRO A 292 0.35 -3.96 20.82
C PRO A 292 1.29 -4.47 21.92
N VAL A 293 2.45 -3.80 22.06
CA VAL A 293 3.50 -4.10 23.05
C VAL A 293 4.00 -2.79 23.67
N GLY A 294 3.36 -2.29 24.71
CA GLY A 294 3.64 -0.97 25.28
C GLY A 294 3.34 0.13 24.25
N ASP A 295 4.29 1.04 24.02
CA ASP A 295 4.16 2.15 23.07
C ASP A 295 4.47 1.73 21.61
N VAL A 296 4.51 0.43 21.35
CA VAL A 296 4.82 -0.16 20.03
C VAL A 296 3.72 -1.06 19.57
N ASN A 297 3.31 -0.96 18.33
CA ASN A 297 2.40 -1.90 17.69
C ASN A 297 3.15 -2.67 16.59
N LEU A 298 3.18 -3.99 16.72
CA LEU A 298 3.70 -4.89 15.68
C LEU A 298 2.55 -5.31 14.79
N PHE A 299 2.76 -5.32 13.49
CA PHE A 299 1.73 -5.77 12.56
C PHE A 299 2.25 -6.69 11.47
N LEU A 300 1.34 -7.49 10.95
CA LEU A 300 1.52 -8.34 9.78
C LEU A 300 0.23 -8.29 8.97
N HIS A 301 0.32 -8.10 7.67
CA HIS A 301 -0.81 -8.28 6.76
C HIS A 301 -0.41 -9.12 5.55
N TRP A 302 -1.38 -9.86 5.02
CA TRP A 302 -1.24 -10.62 3.80
C TRP A 302 -2.47 -10.38 2.94
N GLN A 303 -2.27 -9.68 1.84
CA GLN A 303 -3.28 -9.43 0.83
C GLN A 303 -3.09 -10.40 -0.31
N GLN A 304 -4.17 -11.02 -0.76
CA GLN A 304 -4.18 -11.91 -1.89
C GLN A 304 -5.30 -11.54 -2.86
N ALA A 305 -5.03 -11.67 -4.15
CA ALA A 305 -6.03 -11.56 -5.19
C ALA A 305 -5.87 -12.72 -6.19
N TYR A 306 -6.98 -13.24 -6.66
CA TYR A 306 -7.02 -14.27 -7.69
C TYR A 306 -7.80 -13.78 -8.90
N SER A 307 -7.13 -13.76 -10.05
CA SER A 307 -7.76 -13.47 -11.33
C SER A 307 -8.15 -14.77 -12.03
N TRP A 308 -9.43 -14.87 -12.44
CA TRP A 308 -9.93 -16.01 -13.21
C TRP A 308 -9.72 -15.85 -14.70
N GLU A 309 -9.60 -14.60 -15.14
CA GLU A 309 -9.52 -14.23 -16.54
C GLU A 309 -8.07 -13.98 -16.93
N ASP A 310 -7.75 -14.43 -18.14
CA ASP A 310 -6.50 -14.09 -18.80
C ASP A 310 -6.75 -12.85 -19.66
N ALA A 311 -6.73 -11.69 -19.00
CA ALA A 311 -7.00 -10.41 -19.62
C ALA A 311 -5.69 -9.78 -20.14
N SER A 312 -5.79 -8.82 -21.06
CA SER A 312 -4.63 -8.09 -21.55
C SER A 312 -3.90 -7.39 -20.41
N GLY A 313 -2.57 -7.57 -20.33
CA GLY A 313 -1.70 -7.02 -19.29
C GLY A 313 -1.91 -7.63 -17.89
N TRP A 314 -2.71 -8.71 -17.77
CA TRP A 314 -3.05 -9.33 -16.50
C TRP A 314 -3.46 -10.79 -16.66
N GLY A 315 -2.61 -11.71 -16.31
CA GLY A 315 -2.84 -13.12 -16.49
C GLY A 315 -3.75 -13.75 -15.42
N LYS A 316 -4.14 -15.00 -15.67
CA LYS A 316 -4.86 -15.82 -14.70
C LYS A 316 -3.93 -16.35 -13.63
N GLY A 317 -4.29 -16.19 -12.35
CA GLY A 317 -3.50 -16.72 -11.24
C GLY A 317 -3.62 -15.88 -9.99
N TRP A 318 -2.68 -16.10 -9.07
CA TRP A 318 -2.61 -15.42 -7.78
C TRP A 318 -1.62 -14.28 -7.79
N GLN A 319 -1.97 -13.25 -7.05
CA GLN A 319 -1.11 -12.18 -6.60
C GLN A 319 -1.05 -12.19 -5.08
N HIS A 320 0.11 -12.02 -4.56
CA HIS A 320 0.34 -11.98 -3.12
C HIS A 320 1.13 -10.74 -2.74
N HIS A 321 0.64 -10.04 -1.75
CA HIS A 321 1.36 -8.95 -1.10
C HIS A 321 1.40 -9.20 0.40
N VAL A 322 2.58 -9.18 0.98
CA VAL A 322 2.82 -9.39 2.42
C VAL A 322 3.56 -8.18 2.96
N GLY A 323 3.05 -7.63 4.04
CA GLY A 323 3.70 -6.56 4.79
C GLY A 323 3.83 -6.92 6.27
N THR A 324 4.90 -6.48 6.88
CA THR A 324 5.13 -6.58 8.32
C THR A 324 5.90 -5.37 8.79
N GLY A 325 5.57 -4.89 9.97
CA GLY A 325 6.21 -3.68 10.45
C GLY A 325 5.98 -3.41 11.92
N VAL A 326 6.41 -2.21 12.27
CA VAL A 326 6.33 -1.68 13.62
C VAL A 326 5.90 -0.23 13.57
N ILE A 327 4.95 0.13 14.43
CA ILE A 327 4.50 1.51 14.65
C ILE A 327 4.88 1.90 16.07
N PHE A 328 5.61 3.00 16.20
CA PHE A 328 5.92 3.63 17.48
C PHE A 328 4.95 4.78 17.70
N ASN A 329 4.29 4.79 18.84
CA ASN A 329 3.39 5.84 19.31
C ASN A 329 4.07 6.61 20.44
N PHE A 330 3.95 7.94 20.49
CA PHE A 330 4.64 8.78 21.46
C PHE A 330 3.69 9.73 22.18
#